data_e13c3225690cfe4f0bbb2838709d3e0c
#
_entry.id   e13c3225690cfe4f0bbb2838709d3e0c
#
_cell.length_a   1.000
_cell.length_b   1.000
_cell.length_c   1.000
_cell.angle_alpha   90.00
_cell.angle_beta   90.00
_cell.angle_gamma   90.00
#
_symmetry.space_group_name_H-M   'P 1'
#
loop_
_entity.id
_entity.type
_entity.pdbx_description
1 polymer ?
#
loop_
_entity_poly.entity_id
_entity_poly.type
_entity_poly.pdbx_seq_one_letter_code
_entity_poly.pdbx_strand_id
1 'polypeptide(L)'
;MKRAAKIVLIGVCFGLILLFLKIIFRIDDAAFMHGYWIAAVAIVLGAVLINVCYNLIYFNKVKKIAKLLSEEKPQEYIDGIENLLKTAKGKTLRNILELNLAAGYIETKQFDIAIPMLEKLSHERLSGSSVNVVHKINLCLSYFETAQYEKAITVYNENQGLFQ
;
A
#
# COMPACT_ATOMS: atom_id res chain seq x y z
N MET A 1 17.01 10.38 2.69
CA MET A 1 18.23 10.40 3.52
C MET A 1 17.96 10.63 5.02
N LYS A 2 17.24 11.68 5.47
CA LYS A 2 17.04 11.97 6.93
C LYS A 2 16.36 10.85 7.75
N ARG A 3 15.45 10.04 7.15
CA ARG A 3 14.77 8.93 7.86
C ARG A 3 15.69 7.72 8.06
N ALA A 4 16.47 7.35 7.06
CA ALA A 4 17.42 6.24 7.16
C ALA A 4 18.50 6.54 8.21
N ALA A 5 19.06 7.75 8.22
CA ALA A 5 20.03 8.18 9.23
C ALA A 5 19.48 8.12 10.66
N LYS A 6 18.20 8.48 10.89
CA LYS A 6 17.56 8.33 12.20
C LYS A 6 17.44 6.88 12.64
N ILE A 7 17.06 5.98 11.72
CA ILE A 7 16.93 4.55 12.02
C ILE A 7 18.29 3.96 12.40
N VAL A 8 19.34 4.29 11.64
CA VAL A 8 20.71 3.85 11.92
C VAL A 8 21.17 4.39 13.28
N LEU A 9 20.93 5.66 13.57
CA LEU A 9 21.31 6.27 14.86
C LEU A 9 20.62 5.58 16.04
N ILE A 10 19.33 5.32 15.95
CA ILE A 10 18.56 4.59 16.98
C ILE A 10 19.13 3.17 17.15
N GLY A 11 19.44 2.47 16.06
CA GLY A 11 20.05 1.14 16.12
C GLY A 11 21.41 1.13 16.79
N VAL A 12 22.27 2.12 16.51
CA VAL A 12 23.59 2.27 17.14
C VAL A 12 23.43 2.56 18.65
N CYS A 13 22.55 3.49 19.02
CA CYS A 13 22.29 3.79 20.45
C CYS A 13 21.80 2.55 21.20
N PHE A 14 20.88 1.79 20.61
CA PHE A 14 20.36 0.57 21.19
C PHE A 14 21.46 -0.51 21.35
N GLY A 15 22.30 -0.67 20.32
CA GLY A 15 23.44 -1.57 20.36
C GLY A 15 24.44 -1.23 21.47
N LEU A 16 24.73 0.06 21.66
CA LEU A 16 25.62 0.53 22.74
C LEU A 16 25.03 0.25 24.12
N ILE A 17 23.70 0.45 24.30
CA ILE A 17 23.02 0.13 25.56
C ILE A 17 23.14 -1.37 25.86
N LEU A 18 22.91 -2.24 24.88
CA LEU A 18 23.03 -3.70 25.05
C LEU A 18 24.47 -4.10 25.43
N LEU A 19 25.45 -3.50 24.78
CA LEU A 19 26.86 -3.74 25.07
C LEU A 19 27.24 -3.31 26.49
N PHE A 20 26.73 -2.17 26.94
CA PHE A 20 26.90 -1.67 28.31
C PHE A 20 26.27 -2.62 29.34
N LEU A 21 25.05 -3.08 29.09
CA LEU A 21 24.39 -4.09 29.95
C LEU A 21 25.18 -5.40 30.00
N LYS A 22 25.72 -5.88 28.87
CA LYS A 22 26.59 -7.07 28.84
C LYS A 22 27.77 -6.91 29.79
N ILE A 23 28.45 -5.76 29.76
CA ILE A 23 29.63 -5.49 30.63
C ILE A 23 29.23 -5.47 32.10
N ILE A 24 28.14 -4.76 32.46
CA ILE A 24 27.68 -4.65 33.85
C ILE A 24 27.29 -6.01 34.43
N PHE A 25 26.52 -6.79 33.67
CA PHE A 25 26.03 -8.09 34.14
C PHE A 25 27.02 -9.23 33.88
N ARG A 26 28.20 -8.95 33.34
CA ARG A 26 29.25 -9.93 33.00
C ARG A 26 28.71 -11.12 32.22
N ILE A 27 27.84 -10.85 31.24
CA ILE A 27 27.21 -11.89 30.42
C ILE A 27 28.29 -12.48 29.50
N ASP A 28 28.39 -13.81 29.47
CA ASP A 28 29.26 -14.54 28.57
C ASP A 28 29.00 -14.19 27.09
N ASP A 29 30.06 -14.16 26.29
CA ASP A 29 29.98 -13.77 24.87
C ASP A 29 29.04 -14.64 24.06
N ALA A 30 29.08 -15.96 24.25
CA ALA A 30 28.23 -16.89 23.52
C ALA A 30 26.75 -16.72 23.92
N ALA A 31 26.47 -16.59 25.22
CA ALA A 31 25.12 -16.36 25.73
C ALA A 31 24.54 -15.01 25.25
N PHE A 32 25.39 -13.96 25.26
CA PHE A 32 24.99 -12.63 24.75
C PHE A 32 24.65 -12.67 23.26
N MET A 33 25.51 -13.27 22.44
CA MET A 33 25.27 -13.38 20.98
C MET A 33 24.03 -14.19 20.68
N HIS A 34 23.80 -15.28 21.39
CA HIS A 34 22.59 -16.11 21.22
C HIS A 34 21.32 -15.32 21.55
N GLY A 35 21.29 -14.64 22.69
CA GLY A 35 20.17 -13.80 23.12
C GLY A 35 19.94 -12.63 22.16
N TYR A 36 21.01 -11.99 21.65
CA TYR A 36 20.94 -10.92 20.67
C TYR A 36 20.26 -11.36 19.36
N TRP A 37 20.65 -12.52 18.81
CA TRP A 37 20.05 -13.05 17.59
C TRP A 37 18.57 -13.41 17.78
N ILE A 38 18.21 -14.02 18.90
CA ILE A 38 16.81 -14.33 19.21
C ILE A 38 15.98 -13.02 19.27
N ALA A 39 16.48 -12.03 19.99
CA ALA A 39 15.81 -10.73 20.11
C ALA A 39 15.69 -10.03 18.75
N ALA A 40 16.74 -10.02 17.93
CA ALA A 40 16.72 -9.42 16.60
C ALA A 40 15.69 -10.08 15.68
N VAL A 41 15.64 -11.41 15.65
CA VAL A 41 14.64 -12.16 14.87
C VAL A 41 13.23 -11.88 15.40
N ALA A 42 13.03 -11.87 16.71
CA ALA A 42 11.71 -11.58 17.31
C ALA A 42 11.21 -10.17 16.97
N ILE A 43 12.10 -9.15 16.98
CA ILE A 43 11.76 -7.79 16.60
C ILE A 43 11.35 -7.71 15.12
N VAL A 44 12.11 -8.35 14.22
CA VAL A 44 11.80 -8.38 12.78
C VAL A 44 10.45 -9.07 12.53
N LEU A 45 10.24 -10.25 13.13
CA LEU A 45 8.98 -10.97 13.01
C LEU A 45 7.81 -10.15 13.57
N GLY A 46 7.99 -9.50 14.72
CA GLY A 46 6.98 -8.61 15.31
C GLY A 46 6.61 -7.45 14.38
N ALA A 47 7.62 -6.80 13.78
CA ALA A 47 7.39 -5.71 12.83
C ALA A 47 6.63 -6.18 11.57
N VAL A 48 6.98 -7.36 11.04
CA VAL A 48 6.28 -7.98 9.90
C VAL A 48 4.83 -8.29 10.27
N LEU A 49 4.58 -8.91 11.43
CA LEU A 49 3.23 -9.25 11.90
C LEU A 49 2.37 -7.99 12.06
N ILE A 50 2.90 -6.94 12.69
CA ILE A 50 2.18 -5.65 12.83
C ILE A 50 1.81 -5.10 11.47
N ASN A 51 2.73 -5.13 10.50
CA ASN A 51 2.47 -4.64 9.15
C ASN A 51 1.39 -5.47 8.44
N VAL A 52 1.46 -6.80 8.54
CA VAL A 52 0.45 -7.71 7.96
C VAL A 52 -0.91 -7.47 8.60
N CYS A 53 -1.01 -7.43 9.93
CA CYS A 53 -2.27 -7.17 10.63
C CYS A 53 -2.86 -5.82 10.24
N TYR A 54 -2.03 -4.77 10.14
CA TYR A 54 -2.45 -3.45 9.70
C TYR A 54 -3.08 -3.49 8.30
N ASN A 55 -2.41 -4.12 7.34
CA ASN A 55 -2.94 -4.23 5.97
C ASN A 55 -4.22 -5.09 5.90
N LEU A 56 -4.31 -6.18 6.68
CA LEU A 56 -5.51 -7.02 6.75
C LEU A 56 -6.72 -6.25 7.29
N ILE A 57 -6.52 -5.39 8.31
CA ILE A 57 -7.60 -4.54 8.83
C ILE A 57 -8.14 -3.62 7.74
N TYR A 58 -7.26 -2.96 6.97
CA TYR A 58 -7.70 -2.11 5.87
C TYR A 58 -8.36 -2.90 4.75
N PHE A 59 -7.81 -4.04 4.38
CA PHE A 59 -8.42 -4.93 3.38
C PHE A 59 -9.85 -5.32 3.77
N ASN A 60 -10.08 -5.72 5.02
CA ASN A 60 -11.41 -6.06 5.51
C ASN A 60 -12.37 -4.86 5.50
N LYS A 61 -11.87 -3.66 5.84
CA LYS A 61 -12.66 -2.42 5.74
C LYS A 61 -13.04 -2.12 4.29
N VAL A 62 -12.09 -2.19 3.35
CA VAL A 62 -12.36 -1.99 1.91
C VAL A 62 -13.38 -3.01 1.41
N LYS A 63 -13.23 -4.31 1.76
CA LYS A 63 -14.19 -5.34 1.38
C LYS A 63 -15.61 -5.06 1.90
N LYS A 64 -15.73 -4.49 3.10
CA LYS A 64 -17.02 -4.08 3.67
C LYS A 64 -17.64 -2.92 2.89
N ILE A 65 -16.84 -1.90 2.57
CA ILE A 65 -17.25 -0.72 1.82
C ILE A 65 -17.58 -1.10 0.37
N ALA A 66 -16.84 -2.04 -0.24
CA ALA A 66 -17.09 -2.49 -1.62
C ALA A 66 -18.48 -3.07 -1.84
N LYS A 67 -19.15 -3.58 -0.78
CA LYS A 67 -20.54 -4.02 -0.88
C LYS A 67 -21.50 -2.89 -1.21
N LEU A 68 -21.18 -1.65 -0.88
CA LEU A 68 -22.00 -0.49 -1.19
C LEU A 68 -22.16 -0.26 -2.70
N LEU A 69 -21.15 -0.66 -3.51
CA LEU A 69 -21.29 -0.62 -4.97
C LEU A 69 -22.34 -1.62 -5.47
N SER A 70 -22.39 -2.83 -4.89
CA SER A 70 -23.42 -3.83 -5.25
C SER A 70 -24.81 -3.46 -4.70
N GLU A 71 -24.90 -2.53 -3.75
CA GLU A 71 -26.14 -1.97 -3.21
C GLU A 71 -26.57 -0.68 -3.91
N GLU A 72 -25.93 -0.32 -5.04
CA GLU A 72 -26.19 0.91 -5.79
C GLU A 72 -26.00 2.20 -4.98
N LYS A 73 -25.03 2.18 -4.06
CA LYS A 73 -24.67 3.32 -3.18
C LYS A 73 -23.25 3.83 -3.44
N PRO A 74 -22.96 4.28 -4.68
CA PRO A 74 -21.58 4.62 -5.04
C PRO A 74 -21.05 5.84 -4.26
N GLN A 75 -21.91 6.79 -3.86
CA GLN A 75 -21.46 7.93 -3.08
C GLN A 75 -21.02 7.52 -1.67
N GLU A 76 -21.75 6.63 -0.99
CA GLU A 76 -21.36 6.12 0.32
C GLU A 76 -20.06 5.31 0.23
N TYR A 77 -19.84 4.62 -0.92
CA TYR A 77 -18.58 3.94 -1.19
C TYR A 77 -17.40 4.93 -1.30
N ILE A 78 -17.56 6.01 -2.08
CA ILE A 78 -16.55 7.07 -2.23
C ILE A 78 -16.19 7.66 -0.87
N ASP A 79 -17.19 8.09 -0.09
CA ASP A 79 -17.03 8.67 1.24
C ASP A 79 -16.30 7.69 2.19
N GLY A 80 -16.64 6.41 2.11
CA GLY A 80 -16.01 5.34 2.88
C GLY A 80 -14.52 5.17 2.56
N ILE A 81 -14.14 5.16 1.28
CA ILE A 81 -12.75 5.04 0.84
C ILE A 81 -11.96 6.31 1.19
N GLU A 82 -12.53 7.49 1.01
CA GLU A 82 -11.89 8.75 1.43
C GLU A 82 -11.59 8.77 2.92
N ASN A 83 -12.53 8.32 3.76
CA ASN A 83 -12.31 8.22 5.20
C ASN A 83 -11.17 7.24 5.55
N LEU A 84 -11.03 6.13 4.82
CA LEU A 84 -9.88 5.24 4.98
C LEU A 84 -8.57 5.93 4.59
N LEU A 85 -8.55 6.71 3.51
CA LEU A 85 -7.38 7.45 3.05
C LEU A 85 -6.86 8.47 4.07
N LYS A 86 -7.74 9.09 4.86
CA LYS A 86 -7.35 10.05 5.92
C LYS A 86 -6.43 9.42 6.96
N THR A 87 -6.62 8.14 7.24
CA THR A 87 -5.89 7.41 8.30
C THR A 87 -4.86 6.41 7.78
N ALA A 88 -4.89 6.08 6.49
CA ALA A 88 -4.01 5.12 5.86
C ALA A 88 -2.55 5.59 5.84
N LYS A 89 -1.64 4.73 6.30
CA LYS A 89 -0.19 4.95 6.28
C LYS A 89 0.49 3.97 5.34
N GLY A 90 1.56 4.43 4.70
CA GLY A 90 2.30 3.64 3.73
C GLY A 90 1.82 3.84 2.29
N LYS A 91 2.80 3.99 1.38
CA LYS A 91 2.54 4.34 -0.02
C LYS A 91 1.72 3.26 -0.73
N THR A 92 2.06 1.99 -0.54
CA THR A 92 1.38 0.86 -1.17
C THR A 92 -0.11 0.80 -0.82
N LEU A 93 -0.45 0.93 0.48
CA LEU A 93 -1.83 0.91 0.92
C LEU A 93 -2.61 2.12 0.36
N ARG A 94 -2.01 3.31 0.39
CA ARG A 94 -2.62 4.51 -0.17
C ARG A 94 -2.89 4.38 -1.66
N ASN A 95 -1.94 3.84 -2.45
CA ASN A 95 -2.13 3.62 -3.87
C ASN A 95 -3.30 2.65 -4.15
N ILE A 96 -3.44 1.59 -3.35
CA ILE A 96 -4.59 0.67 -3.46
C ILE A 96 -5.91 1.39 -3.14
N LEU A 97 -5.94 2.21 -2.11
CA LEU A 97 -7.13 2.98 -1.76
C LEU A 97 -7.45 4.06 -2.81
N GLU A 98 -6.45 4.74 -3.37
CA GLU A 98 -6.62 5.70 -4.46
C GLU A 98 -7.16 5.00 -5.73
N LEU A 99 -6.72 3.77 -6.03
CA LEU A 99 -7.28 2.97 -7.13
C LEU A 99 -8.75 2.61 -6.88
N ASN A 100 -9.09 2.20 -5.66
CA ASN A 100 -10.48 1.93 -5.30
C ASN A 100 -11.35 3.19 -5.35
N LEU A 101 -10.81 4.34 -4.94
CA LEU A 101 -11.52 5.61 -5.02
C LEU A 101 -11.79 6.02 -6.47
N ALA A 102 -10.80 5.86 -7.35
CA ALA A 102 -10.98 6.09 -8.79
C ALA A 102 -12.07 5.18 -9.37
N ALA A 103 -12.17 3.91 -8.95
CA ALA A 103 -13.25 3.03 -9.35
C ALA A 103 -14.63 3.55 -8.92
N GLY A 104 -14.75 4.14 -7.74
CA GLY A 104 -15.99 4.79 -7.29
C GLY A 104 -16.38 5.98 -8.16
N TYR A 105 -15.41 6.81 -8.56
CA TYR A 105 -15.65 7.93 -9.47
C TYR A 105 -16.02 7.47 -10.90
N ILE A 106 -15.47 6.33 -11.37
CA ILE A 106 -15.88 5.72 -12.64
C ILE A 106 -17.34 5.29 -12.57
N GLU A 107 -17.74 4.62 -11.50
CA GLU A 107 -19.11 4.16 -11.29
C GLU A 107 -20.11 5.31 -11.29
N THR A 108 -19.73 6.46 -10.76
CA THR A 108 -20.53 7.69 -10.77
C THR A 108 -20.34 8.54 -12.04
N LYS A 109 -19.61 8.03 -13.04
CA LYS A 109 -19.28 8.71 -14.31
C LYS A 109 -18.53 10.05 -14.15
N GLN A 110 -17.84 10.22 -13.02
CA GLN A 110 -16.98 11.38 -12.75
C GLN A 110 -15.56 11.14 -13.31
N PHE A 111 -15.47 10.98 -14.63
CA PHE A 111 -14.22 10.65 -15.32
C PHE A 111 -13.17 11.77 -15.27
N ASP A 112 -13.61 13.00 -15.14
CA ASP A 112 -12.74 14.18 -14.94
C ASP A 112 -11.93 14.10 -13.65
N ILE A 113 -12.43 13.39 -12.63
CA ILE A 113 -11.72 13.11 -11.39
C ILE A 113 -10.94 11.79 -11.49
N ALA A 114 -11.56 10.75 -12.04
CA ALA A 114 -10.99 9.41 -12.09
C ALA A 114 -9.71 9.34 -12.95
N ILE A 115 -9.73 9.95 -14.16
CA ILE A 115 -8.60 9.88 -15.11
C ILE A 115 -7.32 10.45 -14.51
N PRO A 116 -7.27 11.69 -13.99
CA PRO A 116 -6.06 12.23 -13.38
C PRO A 116 -5.52 11.38 -12.21
N MET A 117 -6.41 10.76 -11.42
CA MET A 117 -6.01 9.86 -10.33
C MET A 117 -5.34 8.60 -10.87
N LEU A 118 -5.90 7.99 -11.91
CA LEU A 118 -5.35 6.80 -12.56
C LEU A 118 -4.04 7.11 -13.29
N GLU A 119 -3.95 8.24 -14.01
CA GLU A 119 -2.72 8.68 -14.65
C GLU A 119 -1.59 8.88 -13.63
N LYS A 120 -1.86 9.51 -12.50
CA LYS A 120 -0.91 9.64 -11.39
C LYS A 120 -0.42 8.28 -10.91
N LEU A 121 -1.32 7.31 -10.76
CA LEU A 121 -0.98 5.95 -10.33
C LEU A 121 -0.16 5.18 -11.38
N SER A 122 -0.22 5.53 -12.65
CA SER A 122 0.61 4.94 -13.71
C SER A 122 2.11 5.16 -13.50
N HIS A 123 2.48 6.25 -12.84
CA HIS A 123 3.87 6.57 -12.50
C HIS A 123 4.32 5.93 -11.18
N GLU A 124 3.43 5.20 -10.52
CA GLU A 124 3.70 4.55 -9.24
C GLU A 124 3.94 3.06 -9.42
N ARG A 125 4.82 2.50 -8.59
CA ARG A 125 5.00 1.05 -8.54
C ARG A 125 3.84 0.42 -7.76
N LEU A 126 2.82 -0.04 -8.47
CA LEU A 126 1.72 -0.78 -7.88
C LEU A 126 2.18 -2.20 -7.53
N SER A 127 1.86 -2.65 -6.32
CA SER A 127 2.24 -3.99 -5.85
C SER A 127 1.19 -5.01 -6.27
N GLY A 128 1.64 -6.02 -7.02
CA GLY A 128 0.82 -7.14 -7.45
C GLY A 128 0.29 -7.02 -8.90
N SER A 129 0.35 -8.13 -9.63
CA SER A 129 -0.14 -8.18 -11.02
C SER A 129 -1.62 -7.83 -11.12
N SER A 130 -2.46 -8.37 -10.23
CA SER A 130 -3.89 -8.08 -10.23
C SER A 130 -4.22 -6.60 -10.03
N VAL A 131 -3.46 -5.88 -9.19
CA VAL A 131 -3.66 -4.44 -8.97
C VAL A 131 -3.30 -3.65 -10.23
N ASN A 132 -2.23 -4.04 -10.93
CA ASN A 132 -1.85 -3.44 -12.20
C ASN A 132 -2.91 -3.69 -13.28
N VAL A 133 -3.44 -4.91 -13.37
CA VAL A 133 -4.53 -5.25 -14.31
C VAL A 133 -5.74 -4.36 -14.07
N VAL A 134 -6.24 -4.29 -12.85
CA VAL A 134 -7.40 -3.45 -12.48
C VAL A 134 -7.14 -1.98 -12.81
N HIS A 135 -5.94 -1.46 -12.50
CA HIS A 135 -5.56 -0.09 -12.83
C HIS A 135 -5.62 0.18 -14.34
N LYS A 136 -5.03 -0.71 -15.17
CA LYS A 136 -5.00 -0.54 -16.62
C LYS A 136 -6.39 -0.69 -17.25
N ILE A 137 -7.21 -1.60 -16.75
CA ILE A 137 -8.61 -1.75 -17.18
C ILE A 137 -9.39 -0.47 -16.89
N ASN A 138 -9.31 0.04 -15.65
CA ASN A 138 -10.03 1.25 -15.26
C ASN A 138 -9.60 2.47 -16.09
N LEU A 139 -8.29 2.62 -16.37
CA LEU A 139 -7.78 3.71 -17.19
C LEU A 139 -8.24 3.59 -18.65
N CYS A 140 -8.15 2.39 -19.23
CA CYS A 140 -8.61 2.12 -20.58
C CYS A 140 -10.11 2.40 -20.73
N LEU A 141 -10.94 1.89 -19.80
CA LEU A 141 -12.37 2.13 -19.75
C LEU A 141 -12.70 3.61 -19.65
N SER A 142 -12.02 4.33 -18.75
CA SER A 142 -12.27 5.76 -18.55
C SER A 142 -11.95 6.59 -19.80
N TYR A 143 -10.88 6.27 -20.52
CA TYR A 143 -10.57 6.90 -21.80
C TYR A 143 -11.61 6.55 -22.88
N PHE A 144 -12.06 5.30 -22.92
CA PHE A 144 -13.09 4.88 -23.88
C PHE A 144 -14.40 5.61 -23.65
N GLU A 145 -14.88 5.66 -22.40
CA GLU A 145 -16.12 6.37 -22.00
C GLU A 145 -16.08 7.88 -22.25
N THR A 146 -14.89 8.46 -22.29
CA THR A 146 -14.68 9.90 -22.57
C THR A 146 -14.30 10.17 -24.03
N ALA A 147 -14.46 9.21 -24.95
CA ALA A 147 -14.14 9.27 -26.37
C ALA A 147 -12.64 9.59 -26.67
N GLN A 148 -11.74 9.32 -25.71
CA GLN A 148 -10.29 9.42 -25.90
C GLN A 148 -9.73 8.10 -26.44
N TYR A 149 -10.26 7.63 -27.58
CA TYR A 149 -10.02 6.28 -28.12
C TYR A 149 -8.54 5.99 -28.39
N GLU A 150 -7.77 6.95 -28.88
CA GLU A 150 -6.34 6.77 -29.14
C GLU A 150 -5.58 6.43 -27.86
N LYS A 151 -5.90 7.11 -26.75
CA LYS A 151 -5.28 6.82 -25.45
C LYS A 151 -5.72 5.44 -24.93
N ALA A 152 -7.00 5.09 -25.07
CA ALA A 152 -7.50 3.78 -24.68
C ALA A 152 -6.76 2.66 -25.43
N ILE A 153 -6.61 2.78 -26.76
CA ILE A 153 -5.89 1.82 -27.61
C ILE A 153 -4.42 1.74 -27.21
N THR A 154 -3.78 2.87 -26.91
CA THR A 154 -2.39 2.89 -26.46
C THR A 154 -2.21 2.12 -25.16
N VAL A 155 -3.04 2.41 -24.15
CA VAL A 155 -2.99 1.70 -22.86
C VAL A 155 -3.22 0.20 -23.05
N TYR A 156 -4.16 -0.21 -23.90
CA TYR A 156 -4.42 -1.61 -24.20
C TYR A 156 -3.22 -2.29 -24.85
N ASN A 157 -2.69 -1.70 -25.92
CA ASN A 157 -1.58 -2.27 -26.69
C ASN A 157 -0.29 -2.42 -25.86
N GLU A 158 0.03 -1.42 -25.05
CA GLU A 158 1.21 -1.46 -24.18
C GLU A 158 1.11 -2.51 -23.06
N ASN A 159 -0.11 -2.98 -22.74
CA ASN A 159 -0.35 -3.86 -21.61
C ASN A 159 -1.03 -5.17 -21.99
N GLN A 160 -1.02 -5.59 -23.27
CA GLN A 160 -1.66 -6.84 -23.75
C GLN A 160 -1.24 -8.07 -22.93
N GLY A 161 0.03 -8.17 -22.55
CA GLY A 161 0.52 -9.29 -21.75
C GLY A 161 0.01 -9.33 -20.31
N LEU A 162 -0.65 -8.28 -19.82
CA LEU A 162 -1.31 -8.27 -18.51
C LEU A 162 -2.75 -8.78 -18.59
N PHE A 163 -3.35 -8.81 -19.78
CA PHE A 163 -4.75 -9.18 -19.99
C PHE A 163 -4.92 -10.64 -20.46
N GLN A 164 -3.81 -11.35 -20.67
CA GLN A 164 -3.75 -12.78 -20.98
C GLN A 164 -3.54 -13.60 -19.71
#